data_8f522cc91e0bbba47dedae4de95060f2
#
_entry.id   8f522cc91e0bbba47dedae4de95060f2
#
_cell.length_a   1.000
_cell.length_b   1.000
_cell.length_c   1.000
_cell.angle_alpha   90.00
_cell.angle_beta   90.00
_cell.angle_gamma   90.00
#
_symmetry.space_group_name_H-M   'P 1'
#
loop_
_entity.id
_entity.type
_entity.pdbx_description
1 polymer ?
#
loop_
_entity_poly.entity_id
_entity_poly.type
_entity_poly.pdbx_seq_one_letter_code
_entity_poly.pdbx_strand_id
1 'polypeptide(L)'
;MKKSTLLIWIDLGLFALLGLTVLAATVEIFFHFFVHVVLGLALSAGAVIHVALHWQWVTNTFKRLGSLPASVRTNFWLNLALFVAYSACGLMGLTARTLWLIFPPMHWVLGIFHVCLALGVITLQVIHLARHWKWITATTRRVLGLATS
;
A
#
# COMPACT_ATOMS: atom_id res chain seq x y z
N MET A 1 21.29 -12.21 -2.42
CA MET A 1 20.81 -10.98 -1.74
C MET A 1 20.26 -11.36 -0.37
N LYS A 2 20.61 -10.66 0.71
CA LYS A 2 20.05 -10.94 2.05
C LYS A 2 18.54 -10.64 2.06
N LYS A 3 17.73 -11.45 2.75
CA LYS A 3 16.25 -11.26 2.83
C LYS A 3 15.86 -9.82 3.24
N SER A 4 16.60 -9.21 4.19
CA SER A 4 16.37 -7.83 4.62
C SER A 4 16.61 -6.80 3.51
N THR A 5 17.59 -7.02 2.63
CA THR A 5 17.87 -6.14 1.49
C THR A 5 16.75 -6.22 0.44
N LEU A 6 16.23 -7.43 0.18
CA LEU A 6 15.09 -7.61 -0.73
C LEU A 6 13.85 -6.89 -0.21
N LEU A 7 13.54 -7.05 1.07
CA LEU A 7 12.35 -6.45 1.67
C LEU A 7 12.37 -4.91 1.60
N ILE A 8 13.52 -4.27 1.92
CA ILE A 8 13.61 -2.81 1.85
C ILE A 8 13.41 -2.28 0.40
N TRP A 9 13.94 -2.99 -0.61
CA TRP A 9 13.72 -2.60 -2.00
C TRP A 9 12.26 -2.74 -2.43
N ILE A 10 11.57 -3.78 -1.96
CA ILE A 10 10.14 -3.96 -2.19
C ILE A 10 9.34 -2.84 -1.53
N ASP A 11 9.65 -2.51 -0.27
CA ASP A 11 8.95 -1.43 0.47
C ASP A 11 9.14 -0.06 -0.20
N LEU A 12 10.38 0.27 -0.60
CA LEU A 12 10.68 1.49 -1.34
C LEU A 12 10.01 1.52 -2.72
N GLY A 13 9.99 0.38 -3.41
CA GLY A 13 9.32 0.22 -4.70
C GLY A 13 7.81 0.44 -4.58
N LEU A 14 7.16 -0.13 -3.58
CA LEU A 14 5.73 0.05 -3.31
C LEU A 14 5.41 1.50 -2.97
N PHE A 15 6.26 2.16 -2.18
CA PHE A 15 6.08 3.57 -1.85
C PHE A 15 6.20 4.47 -3.09
N ALA A 16 7.21 4.24 -3.94
CA ALA A 16 7.38 4.96 -5.19
C ALA A 16 6.19 4.71 -6.15
N LEU A 17 5.73 3.46 -6.23
CA LEU A 17 4.61 3.06 -7.06
C LEU A 17 3.30 3.70 -6.60
N LEU A 18 3.07 3.82 -5.29
CA LEU A 18 1.93 4.57 -4.75
C LEU A 18 1.99 6.04 -5.17
N GLY A 19 3.15 6.69 -5.01
CA GLY A 19 3.34 8.09 -5.43
C GLY A 19 3.06 8.30 -6.91
N LEU A 20 3.56 7.39 -7.77
CA LEU A 20 3.29 7.42 -9.21
C LEU A 20 1.82 7.18 -9.55
N THR A 21 1.14 6.27 -8.83
CA THR A 21 -0.29 6.00 -9.02
C THR A 21 -1.14 7.23 -8.69
N VAL A 22 -0.81 7.92 -7.58
CA VAL A 22 -1.50 9.16 -7.17
C VAL A 22 -1.20 10.29 -8.17
N LEU A 23 0.06 10.45 -8.59
CA LEU A 23 0.45 11.45 -9.57
C LEU A 23 -0.28 11.21 -10.91
N ALA A 24 -0.32 9.96 -11.39
CA ALA A 24 -1.05 9.61 -12.60
C ALA A 24 -2.55 9.99 -12.49
N ALA A 25 -3.19 9.74 -11.36
CA ALA A 25 -4.59 10.13 -11.15
C ALA A 25 -4.82 11.65 -11.25
N THR A 26 -3.84 12.46 -10.82
CA THR A 26 -3.95 13.93 -10.87
C THR A 26 -3.64 14.52 -12.24
N VAL A 27 -2.76 13.89 -13.01
CA VAL A 27 -2.32 14.37 -14.33
C VAL A 27 -3.20 13.85 -15.45
N GLU A 28 -3.73 12.63 -15.34
CA GLU A 28 -4.47 11.93 -16.39
C GLU A 28 -5.95 12.33 -16.52
N ILE A 29 -6.39 13.40 -15.90
CA ILE A 29 -7.72 13.98 -16.18
C ILE A 29 -7.91 14.18 -17.71
N PHE A 30 -6.81 14.32 -18.47
CA PHE A 30 -6.80 14.50 -19.91
C PHE A 30 -6.46 13.24 -20.74
N PHE A 31 -5.95 12.14 -20.15
CA PHE A 31 -5.40 10.98 -20.86
C PHE A 31 -6.02 9.62 -20.53
N HIS A 32 -7.31 9.58 -20.20
CA HIS A 32 -8.12 8.33 -20.07
C HIS A 32 -7.76 7.37 -18.92
N PHE A 33 -7.12 7.80 -17.86
CA PHE A 33 -6.85 7.00 -16.66
C PHE A 33 -6.12 5.66 -16.89
N PHE A 34 -5.58 5.41 -18.09
CA PHE A 34 -4.95 4.13 -18.42
C PHE A 34 -3.71 3.85 -17.55
N VAL A 35 -2.82 4.83 -17.42
CA VAL A 35 -1.59 4.70 -16.62
C VAL A 35 -1.92 4.52 -15.15
N HIS A 36 -2.89 5.29 -14.62
CA HIS A 36 -3.38 5.12 -13.26
C HIS A 36 -3.88 3.69 -12.99
N VAL A 37 -4.66 3.11 -13.89
CA VAL A 37 -5.18 1.73 -13.76
C VAL A 37 -4.04 0.72 -13.76
N VAL A 38 -3.08 0.82 -14.70
CA VAL A 38 -1.94 -0.09 -14.79
C VAL A 38 -1.07 -0.01 -13.52
N LEU A 39 -0.75 1.21 -13.06
CA LEU A 39 0.02 1.41 -11.83
C LEU A 39 -0.73 0.93 -10.60
N GLY A 40 -2.05 1.15 -10.53
CA GLY A 40 -2.91 0.66 -9.45
C GLY A 40 -2.96 -0.86 -9.38
N LEU A 41 -3.05 -1.54 -10.52
CA LEU A 41 -2.97 -3.02 -10.58
C LEU A 41 -1.60 -3.53 -10.15
N ALA A 42 -0.52 -2.89 -10.62
CA ALA A 42 0.84 -3.23 -10.21
C ALA A 42 1.05 -3.02 -8.70
N LEU A 43 0.53 -1.91 -8.15
CA LEU A 43 0.55 -1.63 -6.72
C LEU A 43 -0.23 -2.68 -5.91
N SER A 44 -1.40 -3.08 -6.38
CA SER A 44 -2.22 -4.12 -5.74
C SER A 44 -1.51 -5.47 -5.73
N ALA A 45 -0.93 -5.89 -6.87
CA ALA A 45 -0.14 -7.11 -6.96
C ALA A 45 1.10 -7.05 -6.04
N GLY A 46 1.80 -5.92 -6.02
CA GLY A 46 2.95 -5.70 -5.14
C GLY A 46 2.58 -5.77 -3.66
N ALA A 47 1.43 -5.22 -3.26
CA ALA A 47 0.93 -5.30 -1.88
C ALA A 47 0.63 -6.76 -1.46
N VAL A 48 0.05 -7.58 -2.35
CA VAL A 48 -0.16 -9.01 -2.10
C VAL A 48 1.16 -9.74 -1.92
N ILE A 49 2.15 -9.48 -2.79
CA ILE A 49 3.49 -10.05 -2.69
C ILE A 49 4.16 -9.63 -1.37
N HIS A 50 4.07 -8.35 -0.99
CA HIS A 50 4.60 -7.84 0.27
C HIS A 50 4.02 -8.59 1.48
N VAL A 51 2.70 -8.74 1.54
CA VAL A 51 2.04 -9.50 2.62
C VAL A 51 2.48 -10.97 2.61
N ALA A 52 2.58 -11.61 1.45
CA ALA A 52 3.04 -12.99 1.33
C ALA A 52 4.47 -13.17 1.86
N LEU A 53 5.37 -12.24 1.59
CA LEU A 53 6.75 -12.27 2.12
C LEU A 53 6.82 -12.09 3.63
N HIS A 54 5.85 -11.39 4.21
CA HIS A 54 5.70 -11.16 5.65
C HIS A 54 4.75 -12.14 6.33
N TRP A 55 4.23 -13.17 5.63
CA TRP A 55 3.18 -14.07 6.11
C TRP A 55 3.49 -14.73 7.46
N GLN A 56 4.74 -15.16 7.66
CA GLN A 56 5.15 -15.74 8.95
C GLN A 56 5.03 -14.74 10.11
N TRP A 57 5.37 -13.47 9.86
CA TRP A 57 5.19 -12.43 10.87
C TRP A 57 3.70 -12.21 11.17
N VAL A 58 2.86 -12.14 10.15
CA VAL A 58 1.41 -11.97 10.26
C VAL A 58 0.81 -13.07 11.12
N THR A 59 1.07 -14.34 10.78
CA THR A 59 0.50 -15.51 11.48
C THR A 59 1.00 -15.63 12.90
N ASN A 60 2.31 -15.42 13.13
CA ASN A 60 2.89 -15.51 14.48
C ASN A 60 2.39 -14.37 15.39
N THR A 61 2.26 -13.16 14.85
CA THR A 61 1.73 -12.01 15.58
C THR A 61 0.26 -12.22 15.93
N PHE A 62 -0.54 -12.71 14.99
CA PHE A 62 -1.96 -13.00 15.20
C PHE A 62 -2.18 -14.02 16.32
N LYS A 63 -1.45 -15.14 16.30
CA LYS A 63 -1.53 -16.19 17.33
C LYS A 63 -1.20 -15.71 18.75
N ARG A 64 -0.38 -14.67 18.87
CA ARG A 64 0.11 -14.15 20.15
C ARG A 64 -0.43 -12.76 20.49
N LEU A 65 -1.44 -12.27 19.76
CA LEU A 65 -1.89 -10.88 19.81
C LEU A 65 -2.22 -10.39 21.23
N GLY A 66 -2.83 -11.24 22.05
CA GLY A 66 -3.18 -10.92 23.45
C GLY A 66 -1.99 -10.72 24.37
N SER A 67 -0.85 -11.37 24.11
CA SER A 67 0.35 -11.33 24.95
C SER A 67 1.42 -10.32 24.47
N LEU A 68 1.21 -9.68 23.34
CA LEU A 68 2.18 -8.77 22.74
C LEU A 68 2.06 -7.34 23.30
N PRO A 69 3.18 -6.57 23.33
CA PRO A 69 3.16 -5.17 23.70
C PRO A 69 2.18 -4.34 22.86
N ALA A 70 1.59 -3.29 23.42
CA ALA A 70 0.62 -2.44 22.76
C ALA A 70 1.12 -1.87 21.41
N SER A 71 2.42 -1.48 21.34
CA SER A 71 3.03 -0.98 20.10
C SER A 71 3.00 -1.99 18.96
N VAL A 72 3.26 -3.28 19.24
CA VAL A 72 3.22 -4.35 18.24
C VAL A 72 1.79 -4.63 17.80
N ARG A 73 0.84 -4.66 18.74
CA ARG A 73 -0.60 -4.80 18.42
C ARG A 73 -1.10 -3.68 17.53
N THR A 74 -0.74 -2.43 17.86
CA THR A 74 -1.13 -1.27 17.04
C THR A 74 -0.55 -1.36 15.63
N ASN A 75 0.72 -1.77 15.47
CA ASN A 75 1.32 -1.97 14.14
C ASN A 75 0.61 -3.09 13.36
N PHE A 76 0.24 -4.17 14.04
CA PHE A 76 -0.52 -5.26 13.40
C PHE A 76 -1.86 -4.77 12.84
N TRP A 77 -2.65 -4.05 13.66
CA TRP A 77 -3.94 -3.53 13.23
C TRP A 77 -3.82 -2.46 12.14
N LEU A 78 -2.78 -1.62 12.21
CA LEU A 78 -2.50 -0.63 11.16
C LEU A 78 -2.18 -1.30 9.83
N ASN A 79 -1.34 -2.35 9.85
CA ASN A 79 -0.98 -3.08 8.64
C ASN A 79 -2.18 -3.84 8.05
N LEU A 80 -3.02 -4.42 8.91
CA LEU A 80 -4.26 -5.07 8.47
C LEU A 80 -5.24 -4.05 7.86
N ALA A 81 -5.43 -2.89 8.52
CA ALA A 81 -6.26 -1.81 8.00
C ALA A 81 -5.77 -1.30 6.64
N LEU A 82 -4.45 -1.12 6.48
CA LEU A 82 -3.83 -0.78 5.20
C LEU A 82 -4.14 -1.82 4.13
N PHE A 83 -3.91 -3.10 4.42
CA PHE A 83 -4.17 -4.18 3.45
C PHE A 83 -5.64 -4.23 3.01
N VAL A 84 -6.56 -4.12 3.97
CA VAL A 84 -8.01 -4.08 3.67
C VAL A 84 -8.37 -2.84 2.85
N ALA A 85 -7.86 -1.66 3.24
CA ALA A 85 -8.14 -0.41 2.53
C ALA A 85 -7.57 -0.42 1.10
N TYR A 86 -6.35 -0.92 0.89
CA TYR A 86 -5.77 -1.11 -0.43
C TYR A 86 -6.59 -2.05 -1.31
N SER A 87 -6.99 -3.20 -0.74
CA SER A 87 -7.79 -4.19 -1.47
C SER A 87 -9.16 -3.62 -1.86
N ALA A 88 -9.83 -2.94 -0.93
CA ALA A 88 -11.13 -2.31 -1.17
C ALA A 88 -11.00 -1.18 -2.21
N CYS A 89 -9.97 -0.34 -2.11
CA CYS A 89 -9.71 0.74 -3.05
C CYS A 89 -9.47 0.20 -4.47
N GLY A 90 -8.61 -0.82 -4.62
CA GLY A 90 -8.31 -1.45 -5.90
C GLY A 90 -9.54 -2.11 -6.53
N LEU A 91 -10.32 -2.88 -5.76
CA LEU A 91 -11.56 -3.50 -6.21
C LEU A 91 -12.60 -2.44 -6.62
N MET A 92 -12.76 -1.38 -5.84
CA MET A 92 -13.70 -0.30 -6.14
C MET A 92 -13.33 0.43 -7.44
N GLY A 93 -12.04 0.74 -7.64
CA GLY A 93 -11.56 1.37 -8.87
C GLY A 93 -11.75 0.49 -10.11
N LEU A 94 -11.43 -0.80 -10.00
CA LEU A 94 -11.62 -1.76 -11.08
C LEU A 94 -13.12 -1.93 -11.41
N THR A 95 -13.97 -2.04 -10.39
CA THR A 95 -15.43 -2.15 -10.57
C THR A 95 -16.00 -0.88 -11.20
N ALA A 96 -15.59 0.30 -10.73
CA ALA A 96 -16.01 1.57 -11.32
C ALA A 96 -15.62 1.65 -12.80
N ARG A 97 -14.41 1.20 -13.15
CA ARG A 97 -13.94 1.20 -14.54
C ARG A 97 -14.72 0.23 -15.44
N THR A 98 -15.04 -0.96 -14.95
CA THR A 98 -15.81 -1.95 -15.73
C THR A 98 -17.26 -1.53 -15.90
N LEU A 99 -17.89 -0.99 -14.86
CA LEU A 99 -19.29 -0.54 -14.91
C LEU A 99 -19.48 0.73 -15.74
N TRP A 100 -18.45 1.51 -15.99
CA TRP A 100 -18.52 2.63 -16.95
C TRP A 100 -19.14 2.24 -18.29
N LEU A 101 -18.79 1.05 -18.80
CA LEU A 101 -19.25 0.55 -20.10
C LEU A 101 -20.68 0.03 -20.07
N ILE A 102 -21.19 -0.40 -18.89
CA ILE A 102 -22.45 -1.13 -18.75
C ILE A 102 -23.52 -0.26 -18.10
N PHE A 103 -23.17 0.49 -17.06
CA PHE A 103 -24.10 1.28 -16.26
C PHE A 103 -23.46 2.59 -15.77
N PRO A 104 -23.40 3.66 -16.63
CA PRO A 104 -22.73 4.91 -16.33
C PRO A 104 -23.09 5.59 -15.00
N PRO A 105 -24.36 5.62 -14.54
CA PRO A 105 -24.70 6.26 -13.25
C PRO A 105 -23.96 5.66 -12.05
N MET A 106 -23.79 4.34 -12.01
CA MET A 106 -23.11 3.63 -10.93
C MET A 106 -21.60 3.92 -10.91
N HIS A 107 -21.01 4.18 -12.07
CA HIS A 107 -19.61 4.56 -12.18
C HIS A 107 -19.27 5.79 -11.33
N TRP A 108 -20.07 6.84 -11.35
CA TRP A 108 -19.84 8.05 -10.55
C TRP A 108 -19.88 7.76 -9.05
N VAL A 109 -20.86 6.98 -8.59
CA VAL A 109 -20.98 6.61 -7.17
C VAL A 109 -19.76 5.83 -6.72
N LEU A 110 -19.34 4.80 -7.47
CA LEU A 110 -18.16 3.99 -7.15
C LEU A 110 -16.86 4.80 -7.27
N GLY A 111 -16.79 5.74 -8.20
CA GLY A 111 -15.67 6.67 -8.33
C GLY A 111 -15.47 7.53 -7.08
N ILE A 112 -16.56 8.07 -6.52
CA ILE A 112 -16.51 8.83 -5.25
C ILE A 112 -16.00 7.95 -4.11
N PHE A 113 -16.54 6.73 -3.96
CA PHE A 113 -16.08 5.79 -2.94
C PHE A 113 -14.61 5.41 -3.12
N HIS A 114 -14.16 5.22 -4.37
CA HIS A 114 -12.75 4.96 -4.68
C HIS A 114 -11.85 6.12 -4.21
N VAL A 115 -12.23 7.36 -4.49
CA VAL A 115 -11.46 8.54 -4.06
C VAL A 115 -11.42 8.65 -2.53
N CYS A 116 -12.55 8.44 -1.85
CA CYS A 116 -12.60 8.45 -0.38
C CYS A 116 -11.69 7.37 0.22
N LEU A 117 -11.71 6.16 -0.33
CA LEU A 117 -10.84 5.07 0.09
C LEU A 117 -9.36 5.39 -0.20
N ALA A 118 -9.06 5.98 -1.35
CA ALA A 118 -7.69 6.38 -1.71
C ALA A 118 -7.12 7.40 -0.72
N LEU A 119 -7.90 8.40 -0.31
CA LEU A 119 -7.51 9.35 0.74
C LEU A 119 -7.26 8.66 2.08
N GLY A 120 -8.11 7.69 2.44
CA GLY A 120 -7.91 6.83 3.62
C GLY A 120 -6.61 6.03 3.53
N VAL A 121 -6.33 5.40 2.40
CA VAL A 121 -5.08 4.67 2.13
C VAL A 121 -3.88 5.57 2.29
N ILE A 122 -3.87 6.77 1.68
CA ILE A 122 -2.77 7.73 1.78
C ILE A 122 -2.54 8.11 3.25
N THR A 123 -3.59 8.41 3.99
CA THR A 123 -3.51 8.77 5.42
C THR A 123 -2.91 7.63 6.25
N LEU A 124 -3.41 6.41 6.10
CA LEU A 124 -2.87 5.23 6.78
C LEU A 124 -1.43 4.95 6.40
N GLN A 125 -1.06 5.17 5.13
CA GLN A 125 0.32 5.00 4.64
C GLN A 125 1.28 6.00 5.27
N VAL A 126 0.88 7.26 5.42
CA VAL A 126 1.70 8.27 6.11
C VAL A 126 1.93 7.88 7.58
N ILE A 127 0.88 7.41 8.27
CA ILE A 127 0.99 6.93 9.65
C ILE A 127 1.92 5.71 9.72
N HIS A 128 1.77 4.75 8.80
CA HIS A 128 2.63 3.56 8.72
C HIS A 128 4.10 3.95 8.53
N LEU A 129 4.39 4.84 7.59
CA LEU A 129 5.73 5.34 7.32
C LEU A 129 6.33 6.04 8.55
N ALA A 130 5.58 6.92 9.19
CA ALA A 130 6.02 7.66 10.39
C ALA A 130 6.38 6.69 11.52
N ARG A 131 5.59 5.63 11.73
CA ARG A 131 5.87 4.62 12.76
C ARG A 131 7.10 3.77 12.46
N HIS A 132 7.40 3.53 11.19
CA HIS A 132 8.54 2.72 10.75
C HIS A 132 9.76 3.55 10.34
N TRP A 133 9.72 4.88 10.44
CA TRP A 133 10.72 5.79 9.92
C TRP A 133 12.16 5.49 10.42
N LYS A 134 12.32 5.26 11.72
CA LYS A 134 13.63 4.93 12.31
C LYS A 134 14.21 3.64 11.72
N TRP A 135 13.38 2.63 11.53
CA TRP A 135 13.81 1.37 10.92
C TRP A 135 14.17 1.54 9.44
N ILE A 136 13.34 2.27 8.70
CA ILE A 136 13.58 2.55 7.27
C ILE A 136 14.92 3.27 7.10
N THR A 137 15.15 4.38 7.81
CA THR A 137 16.37 5.17 7.69
C THR A 137 17.61 4.38 8.10
N ALA A 138 17.56 3.62 9.20
CA ALA A 138 18.68 2.79 9.64
C ALA A 138 19.01 1.67 8.63
N THR A 139 17.97 1.02 8.07
CA THR A 139 18.16 -0.07 7.11
C THR A 139 18.66 0.47 5.77
N THR A 140 18.12 1.58 5.30
CA THR A 140 18.56 2.22 4.05
C THR A 140 20.03 2.67 4.14
N ARG A 141 20.43 3.31 5.23
CA ARG A 141 21.84 3.69 5.46
C ARG A 141 22.78 2.47 5.43
N ARG A 142 22.35 1.37 6.05
CA ARG A 142 23.14 0.12 6.05
C ARG A 142 23.24 -0.49 4.65
N VAL A 143 22.16 -0.50 3.88
CA VAL A 143 22.14 -1.07 2.52
C VAL A 143 22.97 -0.23 1.56
N LEU A 144 22.96 1.10 1.72
CA LEU A 144 23.74 2.02 0.89
C LEU A 144 25.21 2.17 1.35
N GLY A 145 25.63 1.44 2.39
CA GLY A 145 27.01 1.55 2.91
C GLY A 145 27.32 2.89 3.61
N LEU A 146 26.29 3.67 3.96
CA LEU A 146 26.40 4.98 4.62
C LEU A 146 26.40 4.86 6.15
N ALA A 147 26.36 3.65 6.71
CA ALA A 147 26.48 3.43 8.14
C ALA A 147 27.97 3.60 8.52
N THR A 148 28.29 4.71 9.15
CA THR A 148 29.57 4.88 9.87
C THR A 148 29.63 3.84 10.98
N SER A 149 30.70 3.04 10.97
CA SER A 149 31.09 2.11 12.02
C SER A 149 31.10 2.77 13.41
#